data_3c1b005773f523b30eca908fb65f6d28
#
_entry.id   3c1b005773f523b30eca908fb65f6d28
#
_cell.length_a   1.000
_cell.length_b   1.000
_cell.length_c   1.000
_cell.angle_alpha   90.00
_cell.angle_beta   90.00
_cell.angle_gamma   90.00
#
_symmetry.space_group_name_H-M   'P 1'
#
loop_
_entity.id
_entity.type
_entity.pdbx_description
1 polymer ?
#
loop_
_entity_poly.entity_id
_entity_poly.type
_entity_poly.pdbx_seq_one_letter_code
_entity_poly.pdbx_strand_id
1 'polypeptide(L)'
;MTYPKFARPGRGRAGVAAGGLWLLVAPAAVAASSGAAAEAAARQAWRESMAQTAAPHAGCFEAGYPGLDWQEVSCTDAPNRPYGRKAGTRPQATGGQGLGDAYDARPATGHVFGAIGSFPRADARAMQAYSLQLNSNPQVSGECLNGEFCDAWQQFVYSSGTGTAFIQYWALGSGTSCPAGWTLRGGNCYRNSAAVRVPKLSIGALSETSLGARATSKGDQLIFITSNRAYSVFAPDDVVGLSTFWQEATFNVYGDGGEKELQFASGSSLEIRIGVDGKTDGTPECIQGIDWSSEMNNMNLGPCSAFGGRDPNVRFTESQ
;
A
#
# COMPACT_ATOMS: atom_id res chain seq x y z
N MET A 1 38.20 -46.56 27.82
CA MET A 1 39.56 -47.09 27.65
C MET A 1 40.24 -46.24 26.60
N THR A 2 41.12 -45.46 26.79
CA THR A 2 42.47 -45.23 27.32
C THR A 2 42.90 -43.81 26.96
N TYR A 3 43.19 -42.97 27.93
CA TYR A 3 44.06 -41.82 27.79
C TYR A 3 45.53 -42.27 27.66
N PRO A 4 46.41 -41.53 27.03
CA PRO A 4 47.53 -40.95 27.75
C PRO A 4 47.93 -39.56 27.27
N LYS A 5 48.45 -38.77 28.07
CA LYS A 5 49.61 -38.45 28.88
C LYS A 5 50.28 -37.11 28.47
N PHE A 6 50.48 -36.31 29.49
CA PHE A 6 51.20 -35.04 29.56
C PHE A 6 52.66 -35.06 29.06
N ALA A 7 53.12 -33.93 28.55
CA ALA A 7 54.53 -33.51 28.61
C ALA A 7 54.63 -32.00 28.89
N ARG A 8 55.44 -31.62 29.88
CA ARG A 8 55.87 -30.31 30.36
C ARG A 8 57.36 -30.08 29.93
N PRO A 9 57.97 -28.95 30.26
CA PRO A 9 58.01 -27.64 29.61
C PRO A 9 59.46 -27.26 29.23
N GLY A 10 59.58 -26.28 28.30
CA GLY A 10 60.89 -25.67 27.98
C GLY A 10 60.88 -24.18 28.38
N ARG A 11 61.83 -23.82 29.28
CA ARG A 11 62.19 -22.43 29.64
C ARG A 11 63.08 -21.84 28.55
N GLY A 12 62.81 -20.64 28.10
CA GLY A 12 63.68 -19.92 27.18
C GLY A 12 63.48 -18.40 27.23
N ARG A 13 64.31 -17.73 27.94
CA ARG A 13 64.92 -16.36 27.82
C ARG A 13 64.09 -15.15 27.42
N ALA A 14 64.18 -14.17 28.29
CA ALA A 14 63.74 -12.78 28.15
C ALA A 14 64.37 -12.08 26.94
N GLY A 15 63.53 -11.38 26.19
CA GLY A 15 63.93 -10.37 25.23
C GLY A 15 63.07 -9.11 25.49
N VAL A 16 63.76 -8.07 25.92
CA VAL A 16 63.23 -6.70 26.08
C VAL A 16 63.05 -6.15 24.69
N ALA A 17 61.85 -5.79 24.35
CA ALA A 17 61.52 -5.01 23.15
C ALA A 17 60.58 -3.87 23.48
N ALA A 18 60.98 -2.72 23.02
CA ALA A 18 60.48 -1.37 23.26
C ALA A 18 58.99 -1.19 23.08
N GLY A 19 58.41 -0.37 23.96
CA GLY A 19 57.02 0.05 23.91
C GLY A 19 56.67 0.84 22.67
N GLY A 20 55.78 0.29 21.87
CA GLY A 20 54.99 1.00 20.89
C GLY A 20 53.60 1.21 21.50
N LEU A 21 53.30 2.46 21.85
CA LEU A 21 51.97 2.88 22.29
C LEU A 21 51.02 2.85 21.09
N TRP A 22 50.36 1.72 20.84
CA TRP A 22 49.25 1.64 19.89
C TRP A 22 48.02 2.25 20.58
N LEU A 23 47.71 3.50 20.23
CA LEU A 23 46.44 4.12 20.47
C LEU A 23 45.37 3.27 19.74
N LEU A 24 44.67 2.44 20.49
CA LEU A 24 43.44 1.81 20.05
C LEU A 24 42.40 2.91 19.82
N VAL A 25 42.37 3.45 18.61
CA VAL A 25 41.18 4.18 18.12
C VAL A 25 40.09 3.14 17.93
N ALA A 26 39.34 2.87 18.97
CA ALA A 26 38.20 1.97 18.96
C ALA A 26 36.96 2.67 18.40
N PRO A 27 36.01 1.93 17.86
CA PRO A 27 35.13 2.28 16.74
C PRO A 27 33.93 3.08 17.20
N ALA A 28 33.95 4.39 17.03
CA ALA A 28 32.75 5.22 17.09
C ALA A 28 31.73 4.85 15.95
N ALA A 29 32.21 4.24 14.88
CA ALA A 29 31.39 3.87 13.72
C ALA A 29 30.41 2.71 13.98
N VAL A 30 30.73 1.75 14.85
CA VAL A 30 29.85 0.59 15.14
C VAL A 30 28.68 0.97 16.03
N ALA A 31 28.88 1.88 16.97
CA ALA A 31 27.81 2.36 17.85
C ALA A 31 26.79 3.25 17.11
N ALA A 32 27.24 4.06 16.15
CA ALA A 32 26.40 4.90 15.34
C ALA A 32 25.53 4.08 14.36
N SER A 33 26.05 2.98 13.80
CA SER A 33 25.30 2.10 12.91
C SER A 33 24.21 1.29 13.63
N SER A 34 24.47 0.89 14.89
CA SER A 34 23.46 0.19 15.71
C SER A 34 22.31 1.10 16.13
N GLY A 35 22.57 2.37 16.42
CA GLY A 35 21.52 3.36 16.73
C GLY A 35 20.61 3.66 15.54
N ALA A 36 21.20 3.85 14.36
CA ALA A 36 20.42 4.09 13.14
C ALA A 36 19.53 2.88 12.74
N ALA A 37 20.05 1.67 12.89
CA ALA A 37 19.27 0.46 12.63
C ALA A 37 18.12 0.28 13.63
N ALA A 38 18.34 0.55 14.90
CA ALA A 38 17.30 0.52 15.93
C ALA A 38 16.20 1.55 15.68
N GLU A 39 16.58 2.77 15.29
CA GLU A 39 15.62 3.82 14.95
C GLU A 39 14.80 3.45 13.70
N ALA A 40 15.42 2.89 12.67
CA ALA A 40 14.71 2.41 11.47
C ALA A 40 13.70 1.29 11.81
N ALA A 41 14.09 0.35 12.68
CA ALA A 41 13.19 -0.70 13.16
C ALA A 41 12.02 -0.14 13.98
N ALA A 42 12.29 0.86 14.85
CA ALA A 42 11.23 1.51 15.63
C ALA A 42 10.22 2.25 14.73
N ARG A 43 10.70 2.96 13.69
CA ARG A 43 9.83 3.59 12.68
C ARG A 43 9.01 2.57 11.90
N GLN A 44 9.59 1.45 11.54
CA GLN A 44 8.87 0.38 10.85
C GLN A 44 7.77 -0.20 11.74
N ALA A 45 8.07 -0.51 13.00
CA ALA A 45 7.07 -0.98 13.97
C ALA A 45 5.95 0.04 14.20
N TRP A 46 6.28 1.34 14.24
CA TRP A 46 5.28 2.40 14.32
C TRP A 46 4.37 2.43 13.09
N ARG A 47 4.93 2.33 11.87
CA ARG A 47 4.12 2.28 10.64
C ARG A 47 3.15 1.09 10.63
N GLU A 48 3.61 -0.08 11.06
CA GLU A 48 2.78 -1.28 11.20
C GLU A 48 1.67 -1.08 12.21
N SER A 49 1.96 -0.43 13.34
CA SER A 49 0.95 -0.09 14.35
C SER A 49 -0.07 0.90 13.82
N MET A 50 0.36 1.97 13.12
CA MET A 50 -0.55 2.97 12.55
C MET A 50 -1.48 2.36 11.49
N ALA A 51 -0.99 1.41 10.70
CA ALA A 51 -1.80 0.69 9.71
C ALA A 51 -2.97 -0.09 10.34
N GLN A 52 -2.87 -0.43 11.63
CA GLN A 52 -3.89 -1.15 12.39
C GLN A 52 -4.71 -0.24 13.31
N THR A 53 -4.34 1.03 13.43
CA THR A 53 -5.00 1.97 14.36
C THR A 53 -6.27 2.54 13.74
N ALA A 54 -7.42 2.19 14.31
CA ALA A 54 -8.71 2.72 13.84
C ALA A 54 -8.85 4.23 14.14
N ALA A 55 -9.42 4.98 13.20
CA ALA A 55 -9.83 6.35 13.43
C ALA A 55 -11.01 6.39 14.44
N PRO A 56 -11.09 7.41 15.31
CA PRO A 56 -12.08 7.44 16.39
C PRO A 56 -13.52 7.66 15.90
N HIS A 57 -13.71 8.39 14.81
CA HIS A 57 -15.00 8.72 14.20
C HIS A 57 -14.82 9.17 12.74
N ALA A 58 -15.91 9.45 12.04
CA ALA A 58 -15.84 10.00 10.67
C ALA A 58 -15.13 11.36 10.66
N GLY A 59 -14.20 11.56 9.73
CA GLY A 59 -13.40 12.77 9.65
C GLY A 59 -12.02 12.53 9.04
N CYS A 60 -11.14 13.52 9.18
CA CYS A 60 -9.77 13.51 8.69
C CYS A 60 -8.80 13.62 9.86
N PHE A 61 -7.72 12.85 9.81
CA PHE A 61 -6.78 12.72 10.92
C PHE A 61 -5.34 12.67 10.44
N GLU A 62 -4.43 13.08 11.34
CA GLU A 62 -2.99 12.83 11.19
C GLU A 62 -2.39 12.29 12.49
N ALA A 63 -1.27 11.58 12.38
CA ALA A 63 -0.43 11.17 13.51
C ALA A 63 1.03 11.30 13.13
N GLY A 64 1.89 11.64 14.09
CA GLY A 64 3.33 11.77 13.90
C GLY A 64 4.11 10.79 14.76
N TYR A 65 5.15 10.16 14.18
CA TYR A 65 6.07 9.32 14.94
C TYR A 65 6.67 10.07 16.14
N PRO A 66 6.78 9.44 17.33
CA PRO A 66 6.40 8.07 17.65
C PRO A 66 4.97 7.90 18.20
N GLY A 67 4.13 8.94 18.18
CA GLY A 67 2.75 8.91 18.71
C GLY A 67 1.86 7.98 17.89
N LEU A 68 0.90 7.32 18.57
CA LEU A 68 -0.08 6.44 17.92
C LEU A 68 -1.50 7.04 17.92
N ASP A 69 -1.67 8.20 18.56
CA ASP A 69 -2.97 8.85 18.68
C ASP A 69 -3.28 9.68 17.43
N TRP A 70 -4.45 9.46 16.86
CA TRP A 70 -4.99 10.29 15.81
C TRP A 70 -5.34 11.68 16.30
N GLN A 71 -4.80 12.69 15.64
CA GLN A 71 -5.14 14.10 15.81
C GLN A 71 -6.12 14.49 14.71
N GLU A 72 -7.30 14.99 15.06
CA GLU A 72 -8.25 15.47 14.07
C GLU A 72 -7.72 16.71 13.35
N VAL A 73 -7.86 16.74 12.03
CA VAL A 73 -7.48 17.86 11.16
C VAL A 73 -8.64 18.23 10.24
N SER A 74 -8.63 19.46 9.72
CA SER A 74 -9.64 19.88 8.77
C SER A 74 -9.56 19.05 7.48
N CYS A 75 -10.67 18.47 7.09
CA CYS A 75 -10.80 17.88 5.77
C CYS A 75 -10.73 18.94 4.66
N THR A 76 -10.40 18.53 3.47
CA THR A 76 -10.44 19.31 2.23
C THR A 76 -11.27 18.58 1.19
N ASP A 77 -11.58 19.24 0.08
CA ASP A 77 -12.24 18.58 -1.04
C ASP A 77 -11.27 17.63 -1.75
N ALA A 78 -11.77 16.46 -2.11
CA ALA A 78 -11.06 15.56 -3.02
C ALA A 78 -11.06 16.14 -4.45
N PRO A 79 -10.05 15.81 -5.29
CA PRO A 79 -10.03 16.28 -6.66
C PRO A 79 -11.23 15.72 -7.44
N ASN A 80 -11.96 16.61 -8.12
CA ASN A 80 -13.13 16.20 -8.93
C ASN A 80 -12.67 15.60 -10.26
N ARG A 81 -12.09 14.40 -10.21
CA ARG A 81 -11.68 13.61 -11.36
C ARG A 81 -11.77 12.13 -11.05
N PRO A 82 -12.05 11.27 -12.06
CA PRO A 82 -12.10 9.84 -11.87
C PRO A 82 -10.69 9.25 -11.72
N TYR A 83 -10.58 8.24 -10.87
CA TYR A 83 -9.43 7.34 -10.74
C TYR A 83 -9.82 5.91 -11.13
N GLY A 84 -11.00 5.72 -11.66
CA GLY A 84 -11.55 4.47 -12.10
C GLY A 84 -11.76 4.41 -13.61
N ARG A 85 -12.31 3.32 -14.03
CA ARG A 85 -12.39 2.84 -15.40
C ARG A 85 -13.37 3.62 -16.28
N LYS A 86 -13.02 3.76 -17.58
CA LYS A 86 -13.94 4.18 -18.64
C LYS A 86 -14.89 3.04 -18.98
N ALA A 87 -16.21 3.33 -19.07
CA ALA A 87 -17.18 2.34 -19.51
C ALA A 87 -16.84 1.80 -20.90
N GLY A 88 -17.07 0.51 -21.09
CA GLY A 88 -16.94 -0.16 -22.40
C GLY A 88 -15.62 -0.87 -22.67
N THR A 89 -14.63 -0.74 -21.81
CA THR A 89 -13.38 -1.52 -21.91
C THR A 89 -13.38 -2.64 -20.87
N ARG A 90 -13.99 -3.79 -21.17
CA ARG A 90 -13.61 -5.02 -20.49
C ARG A 90 -12.18 -5.34 -20.93
N PRO A 91 -11.20 -5.49 -20.05
CA PRO A 91 -9.93 -6.06 -20.45
C PRO A 91 -10.22 -7.45 -20.96
N GLN A 92 -9.91 -7.70 -22.22
CA GLN A 92 -9.83 -9.05 -22.69
C GLN A 92 -8.54 -9.58 -22.09
N ALA A 93 -8.60 -10.63 -21.30
CA ALA A 93 -7.45 -11.38 -20.84
C ALA A 93 -6.75 -11.96 -22.08
N THR A 94 -5.90 -11.17 -22.71
CA THR A 94 -4.95 -11.63 -23.70
C THR A 94 -3.68 -11.95 -22.94
N GLY A 95 -3.37 -13.22 -22.86
CA GLY A 95 -2.20 -13.72 -22.19
C GLY A 95 -0.95 -12.95 -22.59
N GLY A 96 -0.30 -12.37 -21.60
CA GLY A 96 1.06 -11.89 -21.61
C GLY A 96 1.34 -10.72 -22.52
N GLN A 97 1.38 -9.57 -21.96
CA GLN A 97 2.28 -8.44 -22.15
C GLN A 97 1.57 -7.09 -21.93
N GLY A 98 1.98 -6.38 -20.88
CA GLY A 98 2.04 -4.94 -20.92
C GLY A 98 0.73 -4.14 -20.90
N LEU A 99 -0.23 -4.52 -20.07
CA LEU A 99 -1.33 -3.65 -19.70
C LEU A 99 -1.36 -3.59 -18.17
N GLY A 100 -0.59 -2.73 -17.53
CA GLY A 100 -0.68 -2.37 -16.13
C GLY A 100 -1.34 -3.37 -15.17
N ASP A 101 -1.18 -4.65 -15.44
CA ASP A 101 -1.85 -5.73 -14.76
C ASP A 101 -1.25 -5.85 -13.36
N ALA A 102 -2.10 -5.78 -12.34
CA ALA A 102 -1.71 -6.06 -10.97
C ALA A 102 -2.22 -7.46 -10.58
N TYR A 103 -1.70 -7.99 -9.48
CA TYR A 103 -2.29 -9.14 -8.83
C TYR A 103 -3.27 -8.68 -7.76
N ASP A 104 -4.37 -9.43 -7.63
CA ASP A 104 -5.28 -9.33 -6.50
C ASP A 104 -4.85 -10.28 -5.40
N ALA A 105 -4.89 -9.82 -4.18
CA ALA A 105 -4.73 -10.63 -2.98
C ALA A 105 -6.11 -11.04 -2.46
N ARG A 106 -6.43 -12.34 -2.51
CA ARG A 106 -7.66 -12.90 -1.94
C ARG A 106 -7.33 -13.68 -0.67
N PRO A 107 -7.86 -13.32 0.52
CA PRO A 107 -7.66 -14.11 1.73
C PRO A 107 -8.20 -15.53 1.58
N ALA A 108 -7.59 -16.50 2.25
CA ALA A 108 -8.00 -17.91 2.22
C ALA A 108 -9.48 -18.14 2.62
N THR A 109 -10.10 -17.21 3.34
CA THR A 109 -11.51 -17.26 3.75
C THR A 109 -12.44 -16.39 2.93
N GLY A 110 -11.92 -15.71 1.89
CA GLY A 110 -12.72 -14.98 0.92
C GLY A 110 -13.36 -13.69 1.43
N HIS A 111 -12.94 -13.13 2.57
CA HIS A 111 -13.45 -11.84 3.06
C HIS A 111 -12.31 -10.98 3.61
N VAL A 112 -12.23 -9.74 3.14
CA VAL A 112 -11.22 -8.74 3.52
C VAL A 112 -11.85 -7.77 4.51
N PHE A 113 -11.23 -7.60 5.69
CA PHE A 113 -11.57 -6.54 6.66
C PHE A 113 -10.63 -5.35 6.57
N GLY A 114 -9.44 -5.59 6.04
CA GLY A 114 -8.44 -4.58 5.78
C GLY A 114 -7.39 -5.08 4.81
N ALA A 115 -6.76 -4.14 4.13
CA ALA A 115 -5.62 -4.43 3.26
C ALA A 115 -4.61 -3.29 3.35
N ILE A 116 -3.35 -3.58 3.04
CA ILE A 116 -2.28 -2.59 2.99
C ILE A 116 -1.35 -2.88 1.82
N GLY A 117 -1.20 -1.89 0.95
CA GLY A 117 -0.24 -1.89 -0.12
C GLY A 117 1.05 -1.16 0.28
N SER A 118 2.20 -1.69 -0.13
CA SER A 118 3.51 -1.10 0.12
C SER A 118 4.53 -1.54 -0.94
N PHE A 119 5.67 -0.86 -0.96
CA PHE A 119 6.78 -1.15 -1.88
C PHE A 119 8.02 -1.54 -1.06
N PRO A 120 8.25 -2.82 -0.74
CA PRO A 120 9.44 -3.28 -0.01
C PRO A 120 10.75 -2.85 -0.68
N ARG A 121 10.73 -2.77 -2.02
CA ARG A 121 11.81 -2.19 -2.83
C ARG A 121 11.23 -1.35 -3.94
N ALA A 122 11.83 -0.19 -4.17
CA ALA A 122 11.48 0.70 -5.26
C ALA A 122 12.76 1.38 -5.79
N ASP A 123 13.15 1.02 -7.00
CA ASP A 123 14.08 1.78 -7.82
C ASP A 123 13.27 2.34 -9.00
N ALA A 124 12.58 3.45 -8.73
CA ALA A 124 11.58 3.99 -9.62
C ALA A 124 11.91 5.41 -10.03
N ARG A 125 11.83 5.68 -11.32
CA ARG A 125 12.06 6.99 -11.92
C ARG A 125 10.91 7.34 -12.85
N ALA A 126 10.15 8.37 -12.48
CA ALA A 126 9.11 8.97 -13.31
C ALA A 126 9.03 10.46 -12.97
N MET A 127 8.66 11.28 -13.96
CA MET A 127 8.55 12.74 -13.79
C MET A 127 7.11 13.22 -13.63
N GLN A 128 6.15 12.35 -13.91
CA GLN A 128 4.75 12.68 -13.85
C GLN A 128 4.22 12.58 -12.41
N ALA A 129 3.12 13.28 -12.15
CA ALA A 129 2.31 13.02 -10.99
C ALA A 129 1.69 11.61 -11.09
N TYR A 130 1.55 10.93 -9.96
CA TYR A 130 1.07 9.58 -9.85
C TYR A 130 0.03 9.44 -8.74
N SER A 131 -0.74 8.38 -8.79
CA SER A 131 -1.60 7.95 -7.70
C SER A 131 -1.14 6.59 -7.15
N LEU A 132 -1.34 6.37 -5.85
CA LEU A 132 -1.40 5.05 -5.26
C LEU A 132 -2.87 4.69 -5.11
N GLN A 133 -3.23 3.49 -5.52
CA GLN A 133 -4.60 3.03 -5.40
C GLN A 133 -4.64 1.65 -4.76
N LEU A 134 -5.45 1.51 -3.73
CA LEU A 134 -5.84 0.25 -3.15
C LEU A 134 -7.33 0.05 -3.48
N ASN A 135 -7.63 -0.98 -4.24
CA ASN A 135 -8.94 -1.18 -4.84
C ASN A 135 -9.63 -2.41 -4.25
N SER A 136 -10.93 -2.35 -4.06
CA SER A 136 -11.75 -3.54 -3.79
C SER A 136 -12.05 -4.30 -5.07
N ASN A 137 -12.55 -5.55 -4.94
CA ASN A 137 -13.30 -6.16 -6.02
C ASN A 137 -14.61 -5.38 -6.24
N PRO A 138 -15.19 -5.38 -7.46
CA PRO A 138 -16.55 -4.93 -7.65
C PRO A 138 -17.53 -5.97 -7.07
N GLN A 139 -18.63 -5.48 -6.51
CA GLN A 139 -19.78 -6.34 -6.20
C GLN A 139 -20.66 -6.43 -7.45
N VAL A 140 -20.68 -7.60 -8.05
CA VAL A 140 -21.49 -7.89 -9.24
C VAL A 140 -22.94 -8.10 -8.82
N SER A 141 -23.85 -7.37 -9.48
CA SER A 141 -25.32 -7.50 -9.36
C SER A 141 -25.93 -7.14 -7.99
N GLY A 142 -26.15 -5.86 -7.74
CA GLY A 142 -26.95 -5.37 -6.63
C GLY A 142 -27.64 -4.06 -6.96
N GLU A 143 -28.66 -3.73 -6.20
CA GLU A 143 -29.19 -2.36 -6.17
C GLU A 143 -28.15 -1.49 -5.45
N CYS A 144 -27.45 -0.63 -6.17
CA CYS A 144 -26.46 0.20 -5.53
C CYS A 144 -26.80 1.70 -5.54
N LEU A 145 -27.68 2.15 -6.40
CA LEU A 145 -28.12 3.54 -6.43
C LEU A 145 -29.60 3.62 -6.80
N ASN A 146 -30.45 4.17 -5.91
CA ASN A 146 -31.86 4.45 -6.18
C ASN A 146 -32.68 3.26 -6.73
N GLY A 147 -32.31 2.01 -6.39
CA GLY A 147 -32.99 0.83 -6.89
C GLY A 147 -32.59 0.43 -8.32
N GLU A 148 -31.58 1.06 -8.91
CA GLU A 148 -31.00 0.63 -10.18
C GLU A 148 -29.93 -0.44 -9.98
N PHE A 149 -29.86 -1.41 -10.90
CA PHE A 149 -28.79 -2.42 -10.87
C PHE A 149 -27.48 -1.79 -11.34
N CYS A 150 -26.46 -1.88 -10.50
CA CYS A 150 -25.11 -1.47 -10.84
C CYS A 150 -24.11 -2.29 -10.03
N ASP A 151 -22.84 -2.31 -10.45
CA ASP A 151 -21.78 -2.92 -9.69
C ASP A 151 -21.15 -1.87 -8.77
N ALA A 152 -21.19 -2.09 -7.45
CA ALA A 152 -20.53 -1.23 -6.47
C ALA A 152 -19.03 -1.52 -6.46
N TRP A 153 -18.22 -0.46 -6.42
CA TRP A 153 -16.77 -0.55 -6.37
C TRP A 153 -16.18 0.59 -5.55
N GLN A 154 -15.06 0.34 -4.86
CA GLN A 154 -14.44 1.33 -4.01
C GLN A 154 -12.93 1.34 -4.18
N GLN A 155 -12.37 2.54 -4.19
CA GLN A 155 -10.94 2.80 -4.28
C GLN A 155 -10.49 3.68 -3.12
N PHE A 156 -9.32 3.37 -2.57
CA PHE A 156 -8.61 4.19 -1.61
C PHE A 156 -7.43 4.81 -2.36
N VAL A 157 -7.40 6.14 -2.44
CA VAL A 157 -6.54 6.86 -3.39
C VAL A 157 -5.64 7.84 -2.66
N TYR A 158 -4.35 7.81 -2.96
CA TYR A 158 -3.41 8.91 -2.76
C TYR A 158 -3.07 9.54 -4.11
N SER A 159 -3.16 10.87 -4.20
CA SER A 159 -2.77 11.65 -5.38
C SER A 159 -1.54 12.50 -5.08
N SER A 160 -0.43 12.22 -5.75
CA SER A 160 0.80 13.03 -5.59
C SER A 160 0.66 14.42 -6.23
N GLY A 161 -0.15 14.55 -7.28
CA GLY A 161 -0.36 15.81 -7.97
C GLY A 161 -1.14 16.83 -7.15
N THR A 162 -2.15 16.38 -6.39
CA THR A 162 -2.95 17.26 -5.53
C THR A 162 -2.44 17.31 -4.09
N GLY A 163 -1.72 16.29 -3.63
CA GLY A 163 -1.33 16.14 -2.23
C GLY A 163 -2.53 15.86 -1.35
N THR A 164 -3.36 14.91 -1.76
CA THR A 164 -4.56 14.49 -1.03
C THR A 164 -4.69 12.98 -1.00
N ALA A 165 -5.32 12.47 0.07
CA ALA A 165 -5.76 11.09 0.15
C ALA A 165 -7.26 11.04 0.47
N PHE A 166 -8.02 10.17 -0.19
CA PHE A 166 -9.47 10.11 -0.13
C PHE A 166 -10.00 8.76 -0.60
N ILE A 167 -11.29 8.51 -0.34
CA ILE A 167 -12.00 7.33 -0.82
C ILE A 167 -12.83 7.74 -2.05
N GLN A 168 -12.76 6.96 -3.13
CA GLN A 168 -13.60 7.13 -4.31
C GLN A 168 -14.55 5.93 -4.44
N TYR A 169 -15.82 6.23 -4.54
CA TYR A 169 -16.92 5.27 -4.67
C TYR A 169 -17.41 5.25 -6.11
N TRP A 170 -17.76 4.09 -6.60
CA TRP A 170 -18.24 3.87 -7.95
C TRP A 170 -19.51 3.05 -7.98
N ALA A 171 -20.40 3.43 -8.88
CA ALA A 171 -21.51 2.64 -9.36
C ALA A 171 -21.29 2.39 -10.85
N LEU A 172 -20.85 1.18 -11.19
CA LEU A 172 -20.47 0.78 -12.53
C LEU A 172 -21.71 0.31 -13.30
N GLY A 173 -21.86 0.74 -14.57
CA GLY A 173 -23.00 0.38 -15.38
C GLY A 173 -24.28 1.16 -15.07
N SER A 174 -24.19 2.31 -14.40
CA SER A 174 -25.34 3.13 -13.99
C SER A 174 -26.09 3.79 -15.15
N GLY A 175 -25.63 3.65 -16.39
CA GLY A 175 -26.32 4.17 -17.56
C GLY A 175 -26.00 5.63 -17.88
N THR A 176 -27.03 6.47 -18.09
CA THR A 176 -26.87 7.83 -18.63
C THR A 176 -27.07 8.95 -17.60
N SER A 177 -27.43 8.62 -16.36
CA SER A 177 -27.66 9.59 -15.29
C SER A 177 -27.13 9.08 -13.94
N CYS A 178 -26.80 10.02 -13.06
CA CYS A 178 -26.37 9.71 -11.70
C CYS A 178 -27.28 10.39 -10.67
N PRO A 179 -27.40 9.82 -9.46
CA PRO A 179 -28.08 10.49 -8.37
C PRO A 179 -27.40 11.80 -7.96
N ALA A 180 -28.11 12.63 -7.19
CA ALA A 180 -27.56 13.86 -6.65
C ALA A 180 -26.27 13.58 -5.86
N GLY A 181 -25.23 14.39 -6.08
CA GLY A 181 -23.94 14.26 -5.43
C GLY A 181 -22.99 13.25 -6.08
N TRP A 182 -23.40 12.58 -7.15
CA TRP A 182 -22.54 11.72 -7.97
C TRP A 182 -22.25 12.36 -9.33
N THR A 183 -21.11 12.04 -9.90
CA THR A 183 -20.65 12.56 -11.20
C THR A 183 -20.69 11.45 -12.24
N LEU A 184 -21.35 11.73 -13.38
CA LEU A 184 -21.40 10.80 -14.51
C LEU A 184 -20.07 10.79 -15.28
N ARG A 185 -19.55 9.58 -15.53
CA ARG A 185 -18.38 9.36 -16.36
C ARG A 185 -18.51 8.07 -17.17
N GLY A 186 -18.75 8.22 -18.48
CA GLY A 186 -18.76 7.09 -19.41
C GLY A 186 -19.72 5.97 -19.04
N GLY A 187 -20.94 6.28 -18.59
CA GLY A 187 -21.94 5.30 -18.18
C GLY A 187 -21.77 4.76 -16.75
N ASN A 188 -20.81 5.29 -15.99
CA ASN A 188 -20.59 5.00 -14.57
C ASN A 188 -20.82 6.26 -13.76
N CYS A 189 -21.16 6.11 -12.49
CA CYS A 189 -21.24 7.20 -11.54
C CYS A 189 -20.12 7.10 -10.51
N TYR A 190 -19.48 8.22 -10.16
CA TYR A 190 -18.53 8.23 -9.06
C TYR A 190 -18.80 9.36 -8.08
N ARG A 191 -18.35 9.16 -6.85
CA ARG A 191 -18.40 10.15 -5.77
C ARG A 191 -17.16 10.00 -4.92
N ASN A 192 -16.66 11.11 -4.37
CA ASN A 192 -15.54 11.09 -3.44
C ASN A 192 -16.00 11.34 -2.00
N SER A 193 -15.28 10.78 -1.04
CA SER A 193 -15.31 11.26 0.34
C SER A 193 -14.68 12.66 0.45
N ALA A 194 -14.73 13.26 1.62
CA ALA A 194 -13.77 14.29 1.98
C ALA A 194 -12.34 13.75 1.87
N ALA A 195 -11.34 14.63 1.74
CA ALA A 195 -9.94 14.27 1.61
C ALA A 195 -9.11 14.81 2.78
N VAL A 196 -8.05 14.10 3.15
CA VAL A 196 -7.01 14.63 4.02
C VAL A 196 -5.85 15.18 3.18
N ARG A 197 -5.28 16.33 3.58
CA ARG A 197 -4.07 16.87 2.97
C ARG A 197 -2.87 16.04 3.37
N VAL A 198 -2.04 15.67 2.38
CA VAL A 198 -0.84 14.86 2.57
C VAL A 198 0.31 15.45 1.76
N PRO A 199 1.57 15.12 2.06
CA PRO A 199 2.70 15.59 1.27
C PRO A 199 2.60 15.13 -0.20
N LYS A 200 3.02 15.99 -1.14
CA LYS A 200 3.26 15.62 -2.52
C LYS A 200 4.62 14.91 -2.60
N LEU A 201 4.61 13.60 -2.62
CA LEU A 201 5.83 12.81 -2.64
C LEU A 201 6.29 12.56 -4.08
N SER A 202 7.61 12.56 -4.28
CA SER A 202 8.19 12.10 -5.53
C SER A 202 8.10 10.57 -5.63
N ILE A 203 8.18 10.04 -6.85
CA ILE A 203 8.14 8.59 -7.10
C ILE A 203 9.27 7.83 -6.37
N GLY A 204 10.41 8.48 -6.13
CA GLY A 204 11.53 7.89 -5.39
C GLY A 204 11.27 7.66 -3.90
N ALA A 205 10.15 8.17 -3.34
CA ALA A 205 9.77 7.95 -1.95
C ALA A 205 8.85 6.73 -1.76
N LEU A 206 8.56 5.94 -2.80
CA LEU A 206 7.62 4.81 -2.73
C LEU A 206 7.98 3.80 -1.64
N SER A 207 9.26 3.46 -1.46
CA SER A 207 9.69 2.49 -0.43
C SER A 207 9.43 2.95 1.01
N GLU A 208 9.15 4.24 1.21
CA GLU A 208 8.81 4.81 2.52
C GLU A 208 7.30 5.01 2.70
N THR A 209 6.50 4.61 1.73
CA THR A 209 5.05 4.82 1.73
C THR A 209 4.27 3.51 1.81
N SER A 210 3.10 3.59 2.41
CA SER A 210 2.08 2.55 2.32
C SER A 210 0.68 3.17 2.31
N LEU A 211 -0.23 2.49 1.64
CA LEU A 211 -1.64 2.85 1.58
C LEU A 211 -2.46 1.69 2.13
N GLY A 212 -3.15 1.93 3.23
CA GLY A 212 -4.01 0.95 3.88
C GLY A 212 -5.47 1.32 3.76
N ALA A 213 -6.31 0.30 3.88
CA ALA A 213 -7.75 0.42 3.93
C ALA A 213 -8.34 -0.53 4.96
N ARG A 214 -9.42 -0.13 5.60
CA ARG A 214 -10.25 -0.98 6.47
C ARG A 214 -11.71 -0.74 6.15
N ALA A 215 -12.49 -1.83 6.16
CA ALA A 215 -13.94 -1.77 5.97
C ALA A 215 -14.64 -2.38 7.18
N THR A 216 -15.55 -1.62 7.77
CA THR A 216 -16.39 -2.05 8.89
C THR A 216 -17.81 -1.54 8.70
N SER A 217 -18.80 -2.16 9.33
CA SER A 217 -20.19 -1.68 9.29
C SER A 217 -20.38 -0.26 9.84
N LYS A 218 -19.35 0.33 10.48
CA LYS A 218 -19.39 1.72 10.98
C LYS A 218 -18.82 2.72 9.99
N GLY A 219 -18.00 2.25 9.05
CA GLY A 219 -17.35 3.09 8.06
C GLY A 219 -16.10 2.45 7.48
N ASP A 220 -15.62 3.10 6.43
CA ASP A 220 -14.43 2.76 5.68
C ASP A 220 -13.32 3.74 6.02
N GLN A 221 -12.15 3.21 6.28
CA GLN A 221 -10.96 3.99 6.63
C GLN A 221 -9.89 3.84 5.56
N LEU A 222 -9.41 4.96 5.04
CA LEU A 222 -8.14 5.06 4.33
C LEU A 222 -7.05 5.45 5.33
N ILE A 223 -5.87 4.83 5.21
CA ILE A 223 -4.68 5.18 5.99
C ILE A 223 -3.50 5.34 5.02
N PHE A 224 -2.96 6.55 4.89
CA PHE A 224 -1.75 6.82 4.11
C PHE A 224 -0.58 7.07 5.06
N ILE A 225 0.49 6.28 4.94
CA ILE A 225 1.64 6.31 5.84
C ILE A 225 2.90 6.68 5.07
N THR A 226 3.69 7.58 5.62
CA THR A 226 5.03 7.95 5.16
C THR A 226 6.07 7.48 6.17
N SER A 227 7.34 7.84 6.00
CA SER A 227 8.42 7.46 6.93
C SER A 227 8.15 7.84 8.39
N ASN A 228 7.45 8.97 8.65
CA ASN A 228 7.27 9.52 10.00
C ASN A 228 5.89 10.16 10.27
N ARG A 229 4.97 10.05 9.32
CA ARG A 229 3.59 10.54 9.46
C ARG A 229 2.58 9.56 8.90
N ALA A 230 1.42 9.48 9.55
CA ALA A 230 0.24 8.78 9.07
C ALA A 230 -0.90 9.78 8.92
N TYR A 231 -1.73 9.56 7.92
CA TYR A 231 -2.91 10.35 7.58
C TYR A 231 -4.08 9.43 7.39
N SER A 232 -5.27 9.84 7.77
CA SER A 232 -6.46 9.00 7.64
C SER A 232 -7.67 9.81 7.22
N VAL A 233 -8.51 9.16 6.41
CA VAL A 233 -9.90 9.56 6.18
C VAL A 233 -10.78 8.41 6.65
N PHE A 234 -11.77 8.71 7.47
CA PHE A 234 -12.80 7.76 7.86
C PHE A 234 -14.16 8.28 7.41
N ALA A 235 -14.85 7.49 6.59
CA ALA A 235 -16.15 7.84 6.00
C ALA A 235 -17.18 6.74 6.29
N PRO A 236 -18.49 7.04 6.33
CA PRO A 236 -19.53 6.03 6.55
C PRO A 236 -19.52 4.93 5.48
N ASP A 237 -19.85 3.69 5.87
CA ASP A 237 -19.96 2.51 4.98
C ASP A 237 -21.20 2.51 4.09
N ASP A 238 -22.16 3.39 4.36
CA ASP A 238 -23.47 3.42 3.72
C ASP A 238 -23.47 3.88 2.25
N VAL A 239 -22.30 4.27 1.72
CA VAL A 239 -22.21 4.76 0.33
C VAL A 239 -22.28 3.60 -0.68
N VAL A 240 -21.51 2.53 -0.45
CA VAL A 240 -21.52 1.31 -1.28
C VAL A 240 -21.56 0.02 -0.46
N GLY A 241 -21.43 0.10 0.87
CA GLY A 241 -21.49 -1.04 1.78
C GLY A 241 -20.33 -2.02 1.63
N LEU A 242 -19.10 -1.51 1.45
CA LEU A 242 -17.89 -2.31 1.21
C LEU A 242 -17.69 -3.43 2.22
N SER A 243 -18.00 -3.18 3.50
CA SER A 243 -17.85 -4.17 4.57
C SER A 243 -18.63 -5.47 4.35
N THR A 244 -19.59 -5.48 3.42
CA THR A 244 -20.44 -6.66 3.13
C THR A 244 -19.92 -7.52 1.98
N PHE A 245 -19.08 -6.98 1.08
CA PHE A 245 -18.72 -7.68 -0.15
C PHE A 245 -17.22 -7.72 -0.48
N TRP A 246 -16.36 -7.07 0.30
CA TRP A 246 -14.94 -7.02 -0.02
C TRP A 246 -14.28 -8.41 0.09
N GLN A 247 -13.77 -8.93 -1.02
CA GLN A 247 -13.18 -10.27 -1.11
C GLN A 247 -11.75 -10.28 -1.64
N GLU A 248 -11.36 -9.23 -2.38
CA GLU A 248 -10.07 -9.12 -3.04
C GLU A 248 -9.55 -7.70 -2.90
N ALA A 249 -8.24 -7.55 -2.76
CA ALA A 249 -7.57 -6.27 -2.74
C ALA A 249 -6.51 -6.20 -3.82
N THR A 250 -6.58 -5.17 -4.66
CA THR A 250 -5.54 -4.81 -5.64
C THR A 250 -4.80 -3.58 -5.17
N PHE A 251 -3.49 -3.53 -5.32
CA PHE A 251 -2.72 -2.32 -5.02
C PHE A 251 -1.63 -2.11 -6.07
N ASN A 252 -1.51 -0.86 -6.54
CA ASN A 252 -0.42 -0.47 -7.42
C ASN A 252 -0.24 1.06 -7.47
N VAL A 253 0.76 1.48 -8.26
CA VAL A 253 1.02 2.87 -8.62
C VAL A 253 0.61 3.11 -10.07
N TYR A 254 -0.16 4.17 -10.27
CA TYR A 254 -0.80 4.50 -11.55
C TYR A 254 -0.60 5.97 -11.91
N GLY A 255 -1.07 6.39 -13.08
CA GLY A 255 -1.23 7.80 -13.41
C GLY A 255 -2.11 8.54 -12.39
N ASP A 256 -2.03 9.87 -12.37
CA ASP A 256 -2.72 10.68 -11.37
C ASP A 256 -4.11 11.12 -11.83
N GLY A 257 -4.97 10.17 -12.08
CA GLY A 257 -6.36 10.38 -12.47
C GLY A 257 -6.57 10.79 -13.93
N GLY A 258 -7.79 10.61 -14.41
CA GLY A 258 -8.19 11.03 -15.76
C GLY A 258 -7.68 10.13 -16.88
N GLU A 259 -7.56 8.83 -16.62
CA GLU A 259 -7.17 7.82 -17.61
C GLU A 259 -5.73 8.03 -18.15
N LYS A 260 -4.83 8.49 -17.29
CA LYS A 260 -3.42 8.70 -17.66
C LYS A 260 -2.59 7.47 -17.32
N GLU A 261 -1.69 7.12 -18.20
CA GLU A 261 -0.66 6.13 -17.96
C GLU A 261 0.55 6.76 -17.28
N LEU A 262 1.06 6.16 -16.21
CA LEU A 262 2.31 6.55 -15.59
C LEU A 262 3.48 5.96 -16.38
N GLN A 263 4.37 6.82 -16.85
CA GLN A 263 5.54 6.41 -17.62
C GLN A 263 6.77 6.34 -16.72
N PHE A 264 7.21 5.12 -16.42
CA PHE A 264 8.48 4.87 -15.77
C PHE A 264 9.62 4.88 -16.79
N ALA A 265 10.77 5.40 -16.38
CA ALA A 265 11.98 5.32 -17.17
C ALA A 265 12.52 3.88 -17.22
N SER A 266 13.20 3.55 -18.32
CA SER A 266 13.85 2.26 -18.47
C SER A 266 14.81 1.95 -17.31
N GLY A 267 14.80 0.70 -16.86
CA GLY A 267 15.55 0.20 -15.71
C GLY A 267 14.87 0.50 -14.36
N SER A 268 13.64 1.03 -14.35
CA SER A 268 12.84 1.10 -13.13
C SER A 268 12.37 -0.31 -12.71
N SER A 269 12.33 -0.55 -11.39
CA SER A 269 11.80 -1.79 -10.82
C SER A 269 11.11 -1.54 -9.50
N LEU A 270 10.04 -2.28 -9.24
CA LEU A 270 9.26 -2.25 -8.02
C LEU A 270 9.07 -3.67 -7.48
N GLU A 271 9.16 -3.85 -6.18
CA GLU A 271 8.57 -4.98 -5.48
C GLU A 271 7.31 -4.46 -4.78
N ILE A 272 6.17 -5.04 -5.10
CA ILE A 272 4.88 -4.66 -4.56
C ILE A 272 4.44 -5.74 -3.57
N ARG A 273 3.93 -5.30 -2.42
CA ARG A 273 3.36 -6.16 -1.40
C ARG A 273 1.94 -5.71 -1.09
N ILE A 274 1.00 -6.67 -1.08
CA ILE A 274 -0.37 -6.48 -0.64
C ILE A 274 -0.61 -7.38 0.57
N GLY A 275 -0.66 -6.80 1.78
CA GLY A 275 -1.11 -7.49 2.98
C GLY A 275 -2.63 -7.47 3.05
N VAL A 276 -3.23 -8.58 3.47
CA VAL A 276 -4.69 -8.70 3.62
C VAL A 276 -5.04 -9.22 5.00
N ASP A 277 -6.00 -8.54 5.64
CA ASP A 277 -6.58 -8.93 6.91
C ASP A 277 -7.89 -9.70 6.62
N GLY A 278 -7.86 -11.01 6.85
CA GLY A 278 -8.99 -11.92 6.70
C GLY A 278 -9.36 -12.55 8.04
N LYS A 279 -10.25 -13.54 8.04
CA LYS A 279 -10.65 -14.27 9.26
C LYS A 279 -9.60 -15.24 9.78
N THR A 280 -8.59 -15.56 9.00
CA THR A 280 -7.56 -16.56 9.33
C THR A 280 -6.19 -16.14 8.81
N ASP A 281 -5.15 -16.70 9.42
CA ASP A 281 -3.75 -16.53 9.02
C ASP A 281 -3.37 -17.41 7.80
N GLY A 282 -4.36 -17.88 7.04
CA GLY A 282 -4.14 -18.70 5.84
C GLY A 282 -3.38 -17.96 4.77
N THR A 283 -2.70 -18.70 3.90
CA THR A 283 -2.00 -18.13 2.74
C THR A 283 -3.03 -17.57 1.76
N PRO A 284 -2.98 -16.28 1.39
CA PRO A 284 -3.86 -15.71 0.40
C PRO A 284 -3.55 -16.27 -1.00
N GLU A 285 -4.49 -16.09 -1.92
CA GLU A 285 -4.28 -16.40 -3.33
C GLU A 285 -3.73 -15.18 -4.05
N CYS A 286 -2.73 -15.40 -4.93
CA CYS A 286 -2.36 -14.46 -5.99
C CYS A 286 -3.28 -14.70 -7.19
N ILE A 287 -4.18 -13.77 -7.44
CA ILE A 287 -5.03 -13.85 -8.63
C ILE A 287 -4.53 -12.80 -9.61
N GLN A 288 -4.17 -13.22 -10.81
CA GLN A 288 -3.91 -12.25 -11.87
C GLN A 288 -5.24 -11.59 -12.22
N GLY A 289 -5.45 -10.43 -11.63
CA GLY A 289 -6.69 -9.70 -11.67
C GLY A 289 -6.93 -9.05 -13.01
N ILE A 290 -8.20 -8.77 -13.26
CA ILE A 290 -8.59 -7.75 -14.23
C ILE A 290 -8.49 -6.44 -13.44
N ASP A 291 -7.45 -5.64 -13.68
CA ASP A 291 -7.39 -4.32 -13.08
C ASP A 291 -8.62 -3.51 -13.49
N TRP A 292 -9.43 -3.15 -12.50
CA TRP A 292 -10.62 -2.33 -12.69
C TRP A 292 -10.27 -0.84 -12.79
N SER A 293 -9.02 -0.47 -12.49
CA SER A 293 -8.50 0.87 -12.76
C SER A 293 -8.27 1.04 -14.26
N SER A 294 -8.69 2.18 -14.83
CA SER A 294 -8.30 2.58 -16.19
C SER A 294 -6.96 3.29 -16.22
N GLU A 295 -6.36 3.45 -15.07
CA GLU A 295 -5.09 4.14 -14.90
C GLU A 295 -3.99 3.11 -14.82
N MET A 296 -3.09 3.15 -15.77
CA MET A 296 -2.06 2.16 -16.00
C MET A 296 -0.68 2.73 -15.70
N ASN A 297 0.28 1.85 -15.61
CA ASN A 297 1.68 2.16 -15.76
C ASN A 297 2.28 1.34 -16.92
N ASN A 298 3.47 1.71 -17.36
CA ASN A 298 4.14 1.06 -18.50
C ASN A 298 5.11 -0.07 -18.06
N MET A 299 4.97 -0.60 -16.85
CA MET A 299 5.84 -1.68 -16.33
C MET A 299 5.30 -3.05 -16.70
N ASN A 300 6.22 -4.02 -16.80
CA ASN A 300 5.90 -5.42 -17.07
C ASN A 300 5.71 -6.16 -15.74
N LEU A 301 4.62 -6.89 -15.61
CA LEU A 301 4.29 -7.68 -14.44
C LEU A 301 5.17 -8.94 -14.37
N GLY A 302 5.83 -9.14 -13.23
CA GLY A 302 6.59 -10.35 -12.92
C GLY A 302 5.75 -11.37 -12.13
N PRO A 303 6.38 -12.49 -11.69
CA PRO A 303 5.67 -13.54 -10.97
C PRO A 303 5.21 -13.09 -9.59
N CYS A 304 4.08 -13.65 -9.13
CA CYS A 304 3.54 -13.45 -7.80
C CYS A 304 3.87 -14.62 -6.86
N SER A 305 4.06 -14.31 -5.59
CA SER A 305 4.22 -15.26 -4.49
C SER A 305 3.31 -14.89 -3.33
N ALA A 306 2.75 -15.89 -2.65
CA ALA A 306 1.83 -15.69 -1.53
C ALA A 306 2.42 -16.27 -0.23
N PHE A 307 2.17 -15.59 0.88
CA PHE A 307 2.69 -15.90 2.22
C PHE A 307 1.54 -15.86 3.23
N GLY A 308 1.42 -16.92 4.02
CA GLY A 308 0.48 -17.01 5.14
C GLY A 308 1.13 -16.68 6.48
N GLY A 309 0.46 -16.97 7.58
CA GLY A 309 0.91 -16.74 8.95
C GLY A 309 0.44 -15.39 9.49
N ARG A 310 1.17 -14.80 10.44
CA ARG A 310 0.76 -13.57 11.15
C ARG A 310 0.59 -12.34 10.25
N ASP A 311 1.10 -12.38 9.04
CA ASP A 311 1.11 -11.27 8.09
C ASP A 311 0.80 -11.80 6.69
N PRO A 312 -0.45 -12.25 6.44
CA PRO A 312 -0.83 -12.82 5.16
C PRO A 312 -0.67 -11.77 4.06
N ASN A 313 0.09 -12.10 3.03
CA ASN A 313 0.35 -11.16 1.95
C ASN A 313 0.69 -11.86 0.63
N VAL A 314 0.55 -11.12 -0.46
CA VAL A 314 1.10 -11.47 -1.76
C VAL A 314 2.20 -10.48 -2.12
N ARG A 315 3.18 -10.94 -2.91
CA ARG A 315 4.27 -10.11 -3.44
C ARG A 315 4.52 -10.41 -4.89
N PHE A 316 4.77 -9.37 -5.64
CA PHE A 316 5.15 -9.47 -7.04
C PHE A 316 6.11 -8.35 -7.41
N THR A 317 6.72 -8.47 -8.57
CA THR A 317 7.64 -7.46 -9.09
C THR A 317 7.09 -6.86 -10.37
N GLU A 318 7.42 -5.61 -10.62
CA GLU A 318 7.24 -4.94 -11.89
C GLU A 318 8.56 -4.34 -12.37
N SER A 319 8.79 -4.31 -13.68
CA SER A 319 10.01 -3.75 -14.26
C SER A 319 9.76 -3.13 -15.64
N GLN A 320 10.50 -2.05 -15.93
CA GLN A 320 10.49 -1.36 -17.21
C GLN A 320 11.81 -1.57 -17.95
#